data_d0b70d3b2b1dfe68a54b8260fcf6ab83
#
_entry.id   d0b70d3b2b1dfe68a54b8260fcf6ab83
#
_cell.length_a   1.000
_cell.length_b   1.000
_cell.length_c   1.000
_cell.angle_alpha   90.00
_cell.angle_beta   90.00
_cell.angle_gamma   90.00
#
_symmetry.space_group_name_H-M   'P 1'
#
loop_
_entity.id
_entity.type
_entity.pdbx_description
1 polymer ?
#
loop_
_entity_poly.entity_id
_entity_poly.type
_entity_poly.pdbx_seq_one_letter_code
_entity_poly.pdbx_strand_id
1 'polypeptide(L)'
;MYLSSKLHQQHLNVTRRYFLQLGAVGFAALKAQHVWGDSDESILADATADLEYFTPQDDFDTVERGDPLPYKLPLAKRLEVGLERETWKLDVVPDPESNPQMGNPLSRAKGNALDFNGLMKLAEKHAVRFLKVMTCNNMSELLGMGLWEGVPLRDVIWATKPTSNIRRLFYYGHHNEDPKQMFRSSLPIGRVLEDPPGDNPVILCYKLNGQWITGKRGGPVRMLVPDAYGFKSVKWLKSVVLTNNYQANDTYAGGNNDIDSWMKTMSRFHFNPEKAKVGEPIPVTG
;
A
#
# COMPACT_ATOMS: atom_id res chain seq x y z
N MET A 1 -4.83 31.50 5.66
CA MET A 1 -4.21 30.83 4.50
C MET A 1 -2.67 31.01 4.44
N TYR A 2 -2.07 32.01 5.08
CA TYR A 2 -0.62 32.29 5.06
C TYR A 2 0.24 31.48 6.07
N LEU A 3 -0.32 30.94 7.13
CA LEU A 3 0.40 30.18 8.16
C LEU A 3 0.74 28.74 7.70
N SER A 4 -0.06 28.14 6.84
CA SER A 4 0.14 26.79 6.31
C SER A 4 1.35 26.71 5.38
N SER A 5 1.58 27.71 4.51
CA SER A 5 2.70 27.72 3.57
C SER A 5 4.06 27.88 4.27
N LYS A 6 4.10 28.65 5.36
CA LYS A 6 5.32 28.92 6.12
C LYS A 6 5.76 27.69 6.94
N LEU A 7 4.80 26.98 7.52
CA LEU A 7 5.03 25.71 8.22
C LEU A 7 5.48 24.61 7.26
N HIS A 8 4.85 24.53 6.09
CA HIS A 8 5.22 23.58 5.04
C HIS A 8 6.64 23.85 4.52
N GLN A 9 6.99 25.12 4.30
CA GLN A 9 8.34 25.51 3.87
C GLN A 9 9.39 25.25 4.95
N GLN A 10 9.04 25.45 6.21
CA GLN A 10 9.92 25.11 7.34
C GLN A 10 10.13 23.59 7.45
N HIS A 11 9.06 22.79 7.25
CA HIS A 11 9.13 21.34 7.26
C HIS A 11 10.01 20.81 6.12
N LEU A 12 9.83 21.30 4.92
CA LEU A 12 10.69 20.95 3.76
C LEU A 12 12.16 21.35 3.99
N ASN A 13 12.41 22.49 4.61
CA ASN A 13 13.77 22.94 4.92
C ASN A 13 14.43 22.10 6.01
N VAL A 14 13.67 21.66 7.02
CA VAL A 14 14.15 20.74 8.06
C VAL A 14 14.48 19.38 7.45
N THR A 15 13.58 18.84 6.61
CA THR A 15 13.78 17.54 5.97
C THR A 15 14.97 17.56 5.00
N ARG A 16 15.12 18.63 4.21
CA ARG A 16 16.29 18.80 3.32
C ARG A 16 17.58 18.98 4.09
N ARG A 17 17.60 19.76 5.19
CA ARG A 17 18.78 19.90 6.07
C ARG A 17 19.15 18.58 6.72
N TYR A 18 18.17 17.80 7.17
CA TYR A 18 18.39 16.49 7.76
C TYR A 18 18.95 15.51 6.74
N PHE A 19 18.40 15.51 5.51
CA PHE A 19 18.91 14.69 4.41
C PHE A 19 20.34 15.10 3.98
N LEU A 20 20.61 16.39 3.93
CA LEU A 20 21.96 16.90 3.63
C LEU A 20 22.94 16.65 4.78
N GLN A 21 22.48 16.69 6.03
CA GLN A 21 23.32 16.34 7.19
C GLN A 21 23.60 14.83 7.23
N LEU A 22 22.61 13.99 6.98
CA LEU A 22 22.80 12.54 6.85
C LEU A 22 23.69 12.20 5.64
N GLY A 23 23.52 12.88 4.51
CA GLY A 23 24.38 12.76 3.34
C GLY A 23 25.81 13.22 3.63
N ALA A 24 25.99 14.33 4.35
CA ALA A 24 27.30 14.84 4.73
C ALA A 24 27.98 13.96 5.81
N VAL A 25 27.23 13.43 6.76
CA VAL A 25 27.71 12.46 7.75
C VAL A 25 28.05 11.13 7.09
N GLY A 26 27.24 10.67 6.15
CA GLY A 26 27.53 9.50 5.31
C GLY A 26 28.75 9.70 4.44
N PHE A 27 28.93 10.89 3.84
CA PHE A 27 30.12 11.23 3.05
C PHE A 27 31.38 11.43 3.92
N ALA A 28 31.22 11.99 5.13
CA ALA A 28 32.31 12.09 6.09
C ALA A 28 32.70 10.72 6.65
N ALA A 29 31.73 9.85 6.89
CA ALA A 29 31.96 8.45 7.27
C ALA A 29 32.68 7.69 6.14
N LEU A 30 32.27 7.85 4.88
CA LEU A 30 32.94 7.29 3.71
C LEU A 30 34.38 7.83 3.53
N LYS A 31 34.66 9.08 3.89
CA LYS A 31 36.04 9.61 3.90
C LYS A 31 36.85 9.25 5.14
N ALA A 32 36.19 8.98 6.25
CA ALA A 32 36.85 8.45 7.46
C ALA A 32 37.22 6.96 7.35
N GLN A 33 36.75 6.26 6.33
CA GLN A 33 37.09 4.87 6.01
C GLN A 33 38.60 4.64 5.84
N HIS A 34 39.39 5.67 5.57
CA HIS A 34 40.85 5.54 5.53
C HIS A 34 41.56 5.56 6.87
N VAL A 35 40.82 5.68 7.98
CA VAL A 35 41.40 5.78 9.33
C VAL A 35 41.00 4.60 10.23
N TRP A 36 39.97 3.87 9.86
CA TRP A 36 39.45 2.72 10.64
C TRP A 36 39.84 1.41 9.93
N GLY A 37 40.38 0.47 10.63
CA GLY A 37 40.92 -0.76 10.05
C GLY A 37 39.85 -1.63 9.37
N ASP A 38 40.26 -2.45 8.42
CA ASP A 38 39.41 -3.35 7.60
C ASP A 38 38.43 -4.22 8.42
N SER A 39 38.69 -4.43 9.72
CA SER A 39 37.84 -5.22 10.61
C SER A 39 36.50 -4.54 10.96
N ASP A 40 36.49 -3.21 11.10
CA ASP A 40 35.27 -2.49 11.51
C ASP A 40 34.32 -2.30 10.33
N GLU A 41 34.88 -2.22 9.11
CA GLU A 41 34.09 -2.11 7.88
C GLU A 41 33.36 -3.40 7.56
N SER A 42 34.00 -4.56 7.83
CA SER A 42 33.33 -5.86 7.67
C SER A 42 32.22 -6.07 8.69
N ILE A 43 32.42 -5.68 9.94
CA ILE A 43 31.41 -5.77 11.00
C ILE A 43 30.18 -4.88 10.69
N LEU A 44 30.43 -3.68 10.19
CA LEU A 44 29.33 -2.77 9.80
C LEU A 44 28.62 -3.26 8.53
N ALA A 45 29.36 -3.81 7.55
CA ALA A 45 28.78 -4.39 6.36
C ALA A 45 27.93 -5.62 6.67
N ASP A 46 28.44 -6.51 7.54
CA ASP A 46 27.72 -7.69 8.00
C ASP A 46 26.47 -7.30 8.80
N ALA A 47 26.59 -6.36 9.76
CA ALA A 47 25.46 -5.84 10.51
C ALA A 47 24.43 -5.12 9.62
N THR A 48 24.87 -4.47 8.53
CA THR A 48 23.98 -3.82 7.57
C THR A 48 23.32 -4.83 6.62
N ALA A 49 24.02 -5.91 6.26
CA ALA A 49 23.48 -7.00 5.46
C ALA A 49 22.44 -7.81 6.25
N ASP A 50 22.63 -7.95 7.56
CA ASP A 50 21.66 -8.60 8.45
C ASP A 50 20.43 -7.75 8.78
N LEU A 51 20.43 -6.46 8.41
CA LEU A 51 19.24 -5.62 8.51
C LEU A 51 18.25 -6.00 7.42
N GLU A 52 17.33 -6.88 7.76
CA GLU A 52 16.20 -7.21 6.88
C GLU A 52 15.23 -6.02 6.79
N TYR A 53 15.50 -5.10 5.85
CA TYR A 53 14.58 -3.99 5.57
C TYR A 53 13.27 -4.47 4.95
N PHE A 54 13.27 -5.65 4.32
CA PHE A 54 12.11 -6.18 3.61
C PHE A 54 11.74 -7.55 4.14
N THR A 55 10.50 -7.67 4.54
CA THR A 55 9.93 -8.98 4.84
C THR A 55 9.70 -9.75 3.54
N PRO A 56 10.26 -10.95 3.34
CA PRO A 56 9.95 -11.81 2.20
C PRO A 56 8.44 -12.02 2.05
N GLN A 57 7.94 -12.18 0.82
CA GLN A 57 6.49 -12.29 0.59
C GLN A 57 5.84 -13.44 1.38
N ASP A 58 6.54 -14.55 1.56
CA ASP A 58 6.02 -15.72 2.26
C ASP A 58 5.99 -15.53 3.78
N ASP A 59 6.89 -14.69 4.31
CA ASP A 59 7.05 -14.41 5.74
C ASP A 59 6.13 -13.27 6.23
N PHE A 60 5.51 -12.53 5.30
CA PHE A 60 4.47 -11.59 5.70
C PHE A 60 3.35 -12.31 6.44
N ASP A 61 3.01 -11.85 7.62
CA ASP A 61 1.79 -12.26 8.28
C ASP A 61 0.56 -11.88 7.46
N THR A 62 -0.51 -12.63 7.61
CA THR A 62 -1.70 -12.40 6.82
C THR A 62 -2.96 -12.51 7.66
N VAL A 63 -3.83 -11.52 7.48
CA VAL A 63 -5.23 -11.66 7.88
C VAL A 63 -5.95 -12.37 6.74
N GLU A 64 -6.37 -13.60 6.98
CA GLU A 64 -7.08 -14.40 6.00
C GLU A 64 -8.51 -13.89 5.82
N ARG A 65 -9.02 -14.00 4.60
CA ARG A 65 -10.37 -13.57 4.22
C ARG A 65 -10.95 -14.52 3.19
N GLY A 66 -12.22 -14.85 3.39
CA GLY A 66 -12.99 -15.73 2.50
C GLY A 66 -12.94 -17.19 2.93
N ASP A 67 -14.03 -17.89 2.68
CA ASP A 67 -14.16 -19.33 2.84
C ASP A 67 -14.94 -19.88 1.62
N PRO A 68 -14.25 -20.62 0.76
CA PRO A 68 -12.83 -20.97 0.77
C PRO A 68 -11.90 -19.75 0.55
N LEU A 69 -10.64 -19.87 0.96
CA LEU A 69 -9.64 -18.83 0.75
C LEU A 69 -9.40 -18.61 -0.76
N PRO A 70 -9.54 -17.39 -1.30
CA PRO A 70 -9.49 -17.15 -2.74
C PRO A 70 -8.24 -17.69 -3.43
N TYR A 71 -7.08 -17.56 -2.81
CA TYR A 71 -5.80 -18.04 -3.36
C TYR A 71 -5.61 -19.56 -3.30
N LYS A 72 -6.43 -20.27 -2.51
CA LYS A 72 -6.45 -21.75 -2.43
C LYS A 72 -7.47 -22.39 -3.36
N LEU A 73 -8.29 -21.61 -4.06
CA LEU A 73 -9.20 -22.14 -5.08
C LEU A 73 -8.42 -22.89 -6.17
N PRO A 74 -9.01 -23.93 -6.79
CA PRO A 74 -8.43 -24.58 -7.97
C PRO A 74 -8.12 -23.57 -9.06
N LEU A 75 -7.05 -23.80 -9.83
CA LEU A 75 -6.60 -22.87 -10.90
C LEU A 75 -7.72 -22.52 -11.86
N ALA A 76 -8.51 -23.52 -12.30
CA ALA A 76 -9.64 -23.28 -13.19
C ALA A 76 -10.65 -22.28 -12.60
N LYS A 77 -10.95 -22.38 -11.30
CA LYS A 77 -11.85 -21.43 -10.63
C LYS A 77 -11.20 -20.06 -10.47
N ARG A 78 -9.90 -19.99 -10.13
CA ARG A 78 -9.17 -18.70 -10.07
C ARG A 78 -9.17 -17.98 -11.41
N LEU A 79 -8.97 -18.71 -12.52
CA LEU A 79 -9.06 -18.16 -13.88
C LEU A 79 -10.48 -17.65 -14.16
N GLU A 80 -11.50 -18.45 -13.89
CA GLU A 80 -12.91 -18.10 -14.09
C GLU A 80 -13.28 -16.80 -13.37
N VAL A 81 -12.90 -16.69 -12.09
CA VAL A 81 -13.27 -15.54 -11.26
C VAL A 81 -12.27 -14.38 -11.36
N GLY A 82 -11.25 -14.44 -12.22
CA GLY A 82 -10.28 -13.37 -12.49
C GLY A 82 -9.33 -13.11 -11.30
N LEU A 83 -8.82 -14.17 -10.69
CA LEU A 83 -7.78 -14.14 -9.66
C LEU A 83 -6.38 -14.44 -10.22
N GLU A 84 -6.29 -14.59 -11.54
CA GLU A 84 -5.02 -14.76 -12.25
C GLU A 84 -4.80 -13.56 -13.20
N ARG A 85 -3.54 -13.24 -13.53
CA ARG A 85 -3.18 -12.07 -14.34
C ARG A 85 -3.85 -12.07 -15.71
N GLU A 86 -3.97 -13.25 -16.32
CA GLU A 86 -4.54 -13.45 -17.65
C GLU A 86 -6.03 -13.12 -17.71
N THR A 87 -6.72 -13.24 -16.59
CA THR A 87 -8.18 -13.07 -16.53
C THR A 87 -8.64 -11.94 -15.61
N TRP A 88 -7.70 -11.30 -14.91
CA TRP A 88 -8.02 -10.20 -14.02
C TRP A 88 -8.58 -9.00 -14.78
N LYS A 89 -9.66 -8.45 -14.24
CA LYS A 89 -10.31 -7.23 -14.74
C LYS A 89 -10.82 -6.40 -13.59
N LEU A 90 -10.65 -5.08 -13.72
CA LEU A 90 -11.13 -4.09 -12.77
C LEU A 90 -12.27 -3.28 -13.39
N ASP A 91 -13.42 -3.26 -12.73
CA ASP A 91 -14.48 -2.31 -13.00
C ASP A 91 -14.20 -0.98 -12.29
N VAL A 92 -14.39 0.14 -12.98
CA VAL A 92 -14.40 1.48 -12.40
C VAL A 92 -15.68 2.16 -12.88
N VAL A 93 -16.68 2.19 -12.01
CA VAL A 93 -18.07 2.47 -12.38
C VAL A 93 -18.71 3.49 -11.44
N PRO A 94 -19.75 4.21 -11.89
CA PRO A 94 -20.54 5.05 -11.00
C PRO A 94 -21.36 4.19 -10.04
N ASP A 95 -21.59 4.72 -8.85
CA ASP A 95 -22.50 4.15 -7.86
C ASP A 95 -23.95 4.29 -8.35
N PRO A 96 -24.69 3.19 -8.54
CA PRO A 96 -26.06 3.24 -9.03
C PRO A 96 -27.02 3.93 -8.07
N GLU A 97 -26.72 3.97 -6.76
CA GLU A 97 -27.58 4.56 -5.75
C GLU A 97 -27.40 6.08 -5.65
N SER A 98 -26.27 6.61 -6.04
CA SER A 98 -25.94 8.02 -5.87
C SER A 98 -25.69 8.79 -7.17
N ASN A 99 -25.71 8.11 -8.30
CA ASN A 99 -25.65 8.65 -9.65
C ASN A 99 -24.54 9.70 -9.91
N PRO A 100 -23.27 9.43 -9.58
CA PRO A 100 -22.19 10.29 -10.03
C PRO A 100 -22.02 10.16 -11.54
N GLN A 101 -21.60 11.25 -12.19
CA GLN A 101 -21.44 11.25 -13.64
C GLN A 101 -20.01 10.84 -14.01
N MET A 102 -19.89 9.95 -14.99
CA MET A 102 -18.61 9.50 -15.54
C MET A 102 -18.72 9.45 -17.07
N GLY A 103 -17.77 10.08 -17.76
CA GLY A 103 -17.78 10.12 -19.23
C GLY A 103 -17.36 8.79 -19.88
N ASN A 104 -16.53 7.98 -19.19
CA ASN A 104 -16.00 6.73 -19.70
C ASN A 104 -15.86 5.66 -18.60
N PRO A 105 -16.97 5.13 -18.06
CA PRO A 105 -16.89 4.05 -17.06
C PRO A 105 -16.22 2.81 -17.65
N LEU A 106 -15.35 2.18 -16.88
CA LEU A 106 -14.70 0.92 -17.21
C LEU A 106 -15.51 -0.23 -16.61
N SER A 107 -15.97 -1.18 -17.45
CA SER A 107 -16.87 -2.22 -16.96
C SER A 107 -16.75 -3.51 -17.75
N ARG A 108 -16.74 -4.64 -17.07
CA ARG A 108 -16.82 -5.96 -17.69
C ARG A 108 -18.09 -6.11 -18.51
N ALA A 109 -19.20 -5.58 -18.04
CA ALA A 109 -20.48 -5.63 -18.76
C ALA A 109 -20.44 -4.88 -20.11
N LYS A 110 -19.60 -3.84 -20.22
CA LYS A 110 -19.37 -3.10 -21.47
C LYS A 110 -18.19 -3.62 -22.29
N GLY A 111 -17.47 -4.62 -21.79
CA GLY A 111 -16.30 -5.18 -22.44
C GLY A 111 -15.03 -4.30 -22.39
N ASN A 112 -15.04 -3.20 -21.65
CA ASN A 112 -13.95 -2.22 -21.56
C ASN A 112 -13.34 -2.09 -20.15
N ALA A 113 -13.55 -3.06 -19.26
CA ALA A 113 -12.90 -3.10 -17.95
C ALA A 113 -11.37 -3.06 -18.12
N LEU A 114 -10.68 -2.46 -17.16
CA LEU A 114 -9.22 -2.45 -17.16
C LEU A 114 -8.70 -3.86 -16.90
N ASP A 115 -8.03 -4.45 -17.88
CA ASP A 115 -7.35 -5.72 -17.74
C ASP A 115 -5.89 -5.56 -17.29
N PHE A 116 -5.22 -6.68 -17.03
CA PHE A 116 -3.83 -6.66 -16.54
C PHE A 116 -2.86 -6.06 -17.59
N ASN A 117 -3.08 -6.31 -18.86
CA ASN A 117 -2.25 -5.74 -19.93
C ASN A 117 -2.44 -4.22 -20.03
N GLY A 118 -3.67 -3.74 -19.90
CA GLY A 118 -3.97 -2.32 -19.80
C GLY A 118 -3.31 -1.65 -18.58
N LEU A 119 -3.31 -2.33 -17.43
CA LEU A 119 -2.60 -1.86 -16.24
C LEU A 119 -1.09 -1.78 -16.48
N MET A 120 -0.50 -2.78 -17.14
CA MET A 120 0.94 -2.75 -17.46
C MET A 120 1.31 -1.64 -18.45
N LYS A 121 0.47 -1.33 -19.42
CA LYS A 121 0.67 -0.16 -20.31
C LYS A 121 0.66 1.16 -19.54
N LEU A 122 -0.20 1.28 -18.53
CA LEU A 122 -0.17 2.44 -17.64
C LEU A 122 1.11 2.44 -16.79
N ALA A 123 1.55 1.27 -16.34
CA ALA A 123 2.75 1.12 -15.52
C ALA A 123 4.03 1.58 -16.24
N GLU A 124 4.13 1.42 -17.56
CA GLU A 124 5.28 1.90 -18.34
C GLU A 124 5.58 3.39 -18.13
N LYS A 125 4.56 4.20 -17.84
CA LYS A 125 4.68 5.65 -17.68
C LYS A 125 4.42 6.15 -16.26
N HIS A 126 3.63 5.44 -15.50
CA HIS A 126 3.06 5.93 -14.24
C HIS A 126 3.42 5.06 -13.03
N ALA A 127 4.16 3.96 -13.21
CA ALA A 127 4.51 3.12 -12.08
C ALA A 127 5.31 3.88 -11.02
N VAL A 128 4.91 3.70 -9.78
CA VAL A 128 5.61 4.22 -8.60
C VAL A 128 5.97 3.08 -7.66
N ARG A 129 7.00 3.29 -6.86
CA ARG A 129 7.46 2.36 -5.83
C ARG A 129 7.69 3.10 -4.53
N PHE A 130 7.22 2.53 -3.44
CA PHE A 130 7.50 3.08 -2.11
C PHE A 130 7.49 1.99 -1.04
N LEU A 131 8.16 2.29 0.05
CA LEU A 131 8.16 1.47 1.25
C LEU A 131 6.86 1.64 2.01
N LYS A 132 6.27 0.53 2.42
CA LYS A 132 5.13 0.56 3.34
C LYS A 132 5.20 -0.61 4.31
N VAL A 133 5.03 -0.28 5.57
CA VAL A 133 4.72 -1.24 6.62
C VAL A 133 3.24 -1.63 6.53
N MET A 134 2.97 -2.93 6.57
CA MET A 134 1.60 -3.45 6.65
C MET A 134 1.30 -3.87 8.08
N THR A 135 0.24 -3.35 8.62
CA THR A 135 -0.30 -3.74 9.94
C THR A 135 -1.81 -3.54 9.98
N CYS A 136 -2.46 -4.03 11.00
CA CYS A 136 -3.88 -3.83 11.25
C CYS A 136 -4.07 -3.11 12.60
N ASN A 137 -5.13 -2.34 12.74
CA ASN A 137 -5.39 -1.56 13.97
C ASN A 137 -5.77 -2.41 15.19
N ASN A 138 -6.14 -3.65 14.98
CA ASN A 138 -6.49 -4.63 16.02
C ASN A 138 -5.40 -5.69 16.26
N MET A 139 -4.22 -5.50 15.71
CA MET A 139 -3.08 -6.39 15.90
C MET A 139 -1.98 -5.68 16.67
N SER A 140 -1.34 -6.39 17.58
CA SER A 140 -0.19 -5.89 18.34
C SER A 140 1.12 -5.96 17.55
N GLU A 141 1.12 -6.63 16.39
CA GLU A 141 2.32 -6.91 15.62
C GLU A 141 2.24 -6.36 14.20
N LEU A 142 3.39 -6.10 13.61
CA LEU A 142 3.53 -5.74 12.21
C LEU A 142 3.36 -6.99 11.35
N LEU A 143 2.59 -6.88 10.28
CA LEU A 143 2.45 -7.98 9.31
C LEU A 143 3.69 -8.12 8.41
N GLY A 144 4.44 -7.05 8.25
CA GLY A 144 5.67 -6.98 7.47
C GLY A 144 5.88 -5.63 6.82
N MET A 145 7.10 -5.40 6.33
CA MET A 145 7.51 -4.22 5.58
C MET A 145 8.01 -4.63 4.19
N GLY A 146 7.65 -3.90 3.17
CA GLY A 146 8.12 -4.19 1.82
C GLY A 146 8.12 -2.99 0.89
N LEU A 147 8.79 -3.18 -0.25
CA LEU A 147 8.79 -2.26 -1.38
C LEU A 147 7.63 -2.63 -2.31
N TRP A 148 6.61 -1.79 -2.33
CA TRP A 148 5.39 -2.02 -3.11
C TRP A 148 5.46 -1.22 -4.41
N GLU A 149 5.04 -1.84 -5.51
CA GLU A 149 5.03 -1.23 -6.85
C GLU A 149 3.64 -1.32 -7.46
N GLY A 150 3.19 -0.21 -8.05
CA GLY A 150 1.87 -0.15 -8.68
C GLY A 150 1.66 1.11 -9.49
N VAL A 151 0.49 1.20 -10.10
CA VAL A 151 0.02 2.38 -10.83
C VAL A 151 -0.84 3.24 -9.90
N PRO A 152 -0.62 4.56 -9.82
CA PRO A 152 -1.49 5.45 -9.07
C PRO A 152 -2.95 5.31 -9.50
N LEU A 153 -3.83 5.12 -8.53
CA LEU A 153 -5.25 4.94 -8.79
C LEU A 153 -5.86 6.17 -9.49
N ARG A 154 -5.34 7.37 -9.19
CA ARG A 154 -5.79 8.62 -9.84
C ARG A 154 -5.70 8.55 -11.36
N ASP A 155 -4.66 7.94 -11.92
CA ASP A 155 -4.47 7.87 -13.38
C ASP A 155 -5.57 7.04 -14.03
N VAL A 156 -6.01 5.98 -13.35
CA VAL A 156 -7.15 5.17 -13.79
C VAL A 156 -8.47 5.93 -13.61
N ILE A 157 -8.64 6.64 -12.49
CA ILE A 157 -9.87 7.44 -12.26
C ILE A 157 -9.98 8.55 -13.31
N TRP A 158 -8.91 9.29 -13.58
CA TRP A 158 -8.94 10.34 -14.59
C TRP A 158 -9.26 9.82 -16.00
N ALA A 159 -8.83 8.61 -16.35
CA ALA A 159 -9.20 7.96 -17.62
C ALA A 159 -10.71 7.71 -17.76
N THR A 160 -11.44 7.62 -16.64
CA THR A 160 -12.90 7.47 -16.64
C THR A 160 -13.66 8.78 -16.83
N LYS A 161 -12.96 9.92 -16.88
CA LYS A 161 -13.54 11.26 -17.02
C LYS A 161 -14.64 11.53 -15.99
N PRO A 162 -14.32 11.53 -14.69
CA PRO A 162 -15.28 11.79 -13.64
C PRO A 162 -15.74 13.26 -13.66
N THR A 163 -16.96 13.50 -13.22
CA THR A 163 -17.45 14.86 -13.02
C THR A 163 -17.18 15.37 -11.61
N SER A 164 -17.46 16.65 -11.37
CA SER A 164 -17.14 17.35 -10.12
C SER A 164 -17.95 16.95 -8.88
N ASN A 165 -18.98 16.11 -9.04
CA ASN A 165 -19.86 15.74 -7.93
C ASN A 165 -19.44 14.47 -7.18
N ILE A 166 -18.28 13.89 -7.50
CA ILE A 166 -17.78 12.70 -6.81
C ILE A 166 -17.14 13.11 -5.49
N ARG A 167 -17.53 12.45 -4.40
CA ARG A 167 -17.05 12.74 -3.04
C ARG A 167 -16.19 11.64 -2.47
N ARG A 168 -16.47 10.39 -2.84
CA ARG A 168 -15.83 9.19 -2.30
C ARG A 168 -15.76 8.11 -3.36
N LEU A 169 -14.89 7.15 -3.13
CA LEU A 169 -14.92 5.88 -3.84
C LEU A 169 -15.01 4.73 -2.85
N PHE A 170 -15.75 3.71 -3.24
CA PHE A 170 -15.76 2.41 -2.59
C PHE A 170 -14.96 1.44 -3.44
N TYR A 171 -14.31 0.44 -2.83
CA TYR A 171 -13.61 -0.58 -3.58
C TYR A 171 -13.73 -1.92 -2.89
N TYR A 172 -13.79 -2.97 -3.72
CA TYR A 172 -14.17 -4.30 -3.36
C TYR A 172 -13.16 -5.32 -3.86
N GLY A 173 -12.83 -6.29 -2.99
CA GLY A 173 -12.10 -7.49 -3.36
C GLY A 173 -13.03 -8.63 -3.80
N HIS A 174 -12.43 -9.71 -4.30
CA HIS A 174 -13.17 -10.96 -4.50
C HIS A 174 -13.67 -11.52 -3.17
N HIS A 175 -14.92 -12.02 -3.16
CA HIS A 175 -15.60 -12.49 -1.95
C HIS A 175 -16.40 -13.79 -2.19
N ASN A 176 -15.90 -14.67 -3.07
CA ASN A 176 -16.52 -15.96 -3.41
C ASN A 176 -17.98 -15.86 -3.85
N GLU A 177 -18.39 -14.72 -4.45
CA GLU A 177 -19.77 -14.44 -4.85
C GLU A 177 -20.79 -14.49 -3.68
N ASP A 178 -20.29 -14.47 -2.43
CA ASP A 178 -21.09 -14.44 -1.21
C ASP A 178 -21.11 -13.02 -0.62
N PRO A 179 -22.24 -12.31 -0.64
CA PRO A 179 -22.34 -10.96 -0.06
C PRO A 179 -21.95 -10.89 1.43
N LYS A 180 -22.07 -11.98 2.18
CA LYS A 180 -21.68 -12.04 3.60
C LYS A 180 -20.16 -12.01 3.79
N GLN A 181 -19.42 -12.46 2.78
CA GLN A 181 -17.96 -12.43 2.78
C GLN A 181 -17.39 -11.15 2.17
N MET A 182 -18.26 -10.27 1.70
CA MET A 182 -17.86 -9.03 1.04
C MET A 182 -16.94 -8.22 1.95
N PHE A 183 -15.74 -7.95 1.44
CA PHE A 183 -14.80 -7.05 2.07
C PHE A 183 -14.62 -5.81 1.21
N ARG A 184 -15.04 -4.69 1.76
CA ARG A 184 -14.99 -3.39 1.10
C ARG A 184 -14.35 -2.35 1.99
N SER A 185 -13.75 -1.38 1.35
CA SER A 185 -13.26 -0.17 1.99
C SER A 185 -13.58 1.06 1.14
N SER A 186 -13.34 2.22 1.67
CA SER A 186 -13.61 3.48 0.98
C SER A 186 -12.53 4.52 1.27
N LEU A 187 -12.41 5.49 0.39
CA LEU A 187 -11.55 6.67 0.56
C LEU A 187 -12.30 7.92 0.11
N PRO A 188 -12.07 9.07 0.77
CA PRO A 188 -12.44 10.37 0.22
C PRO A 188 -11.78 10.55 -1.15
N ILE A 189 -12.47 11.17 -2.10
CA ILE A 189 -11.97 11.33 -3.46
C ILE A 189 -10.67 12.16 -3.50
N GLY A 190 -10.55 13.17 -2.65
CA GLY A 190 -9.35 14.01 -2.55
C GLY A 190 -8.10 13.20 -2.19
N ARG A 191 -8.21 12.18 -1.31
CA ARG A 191 -7.08 11.31 -0.96
C ARG A 191 -6.55 10.47 -2.13
N VAL A 192 -7.37 10.31 -3.18
CA VAL A 192 -7.01 9.53 -4.37
C VAL A 192 -6.53 10.42 -5.50
N LEU A 193 -7.14 11.59 -5.68
CA LEU A 193 -6.85 12.48 -6.79
C LEU A 193 -5.78 13.53 -6.48
N GLU A 194 -5.56 13.82 -5.20
CA GLU A 194 -4.64 14.83 -4.74
C GLU A 194 -3.48 14.16 -3.99
N ASP A 195 -2.28 14.24 -4.56
CA ASP A 195 -1.06 13.85 -3.84
C ASP A 195 -0.36 15.14 -3.39
N PRO A 196 -0.37 15.44 -2.10
CA PRO A 196 0.49 16.51 -1.58
C PRO A 196 1.95 16.23 -1.93
N PRO A 197 2.75 17.25 -2.23
CA PRO A 197 4.16 17.05 -2.57
C PRO A 197 4.90 16.27 -1.49
N GLY A 198 5.45 15.11 -1.86
CA GLY A 198 6.17 14.22 -0.95
C GLY A 198 5.34 13.06 -0.40
N ASP A 199 4.04 13.05 -0.60
CA ASP A 199 3.18 11.93 -0.19
C ASP A 199 3.12 10.84 -1.27
N ASN A 200 3.01 9.61 -0.84
CA ASN A 200 2.86 8.48 -1.75
C ASN A 200 1.39 8.36 -2.21
N PRO A 201 1.15 8.09 -3.51
CA PRO A 201 -0.20 7.90 -4.01
C PRO A 201 -0.83 6.59 -3.56
N VAL A 202 -2.16 6.54 -3.57
CA VAL A 202 -2.90 5.26 -3.54
C VAL A 202 -2.66 4.54 -4.86
N ILE A 203 -2.27 3.25 -4.82
CA ILE A 203 -1.88 2.50 -6.01
C ILE A 203 -2.68 1.20 -6.22
N LEU A 204 -2.84 0.85 -7.49
CA LEU A 204 -3.16 -0.51 -7.93
C LEU A 204 -1.86 -1.32 -7.93
N CYS A 205 -1.62 -2.02 -6.83
CA CYS A 205 -0.37 -2.70 -6.57
C CYS A 205 -0.34 -4.09 -7.23
N TYR A 206 0.77 -4.39 -7.93
CA TYR A 206 0.98 -5.65 -8.63
C TYR A 206 2.32 -6.33 -8.31
N LYS A 207 3.27 -5.62 -7.66
CA LYS A 207 4.52 -6.21 -7.18
C LYS A 207 4.83 -5.86 -5.72
N LEU A 208 5.54 -6.77 -5.07
CA LEU A 208 6.10 -6.63 -3.74
C LEU A 208 7.56 -7.10 -3.78
N ASN A 209 8.50 -6.29 -3.32
CA ASN A 209 9.93 -6.56 -3.34
C ASN A 209 10.46 -6.96 -4.73
N GLY A 210 9.95 -6.29 -5.78
CA GLY A 210 10.33 -6.54 -7.17
C GLY A 210 9.68 -7.77 -7.82
N GLN A 211 8.98 -8.61 -7.07
CA GLN A 211 8.31 -9.81 -7.55
C GLN A 211 6.80 -9.58 -7.71
N TRP A 212 6.18 -10.32 -8.62
CA TRP A 212 4.73 -10.30 -8.76
C TRP A 212 4.07 -10.69 -7.44
N ILE A 213 3.06 -9.92 -7.06
CA ILE A 213 2.34 -10.18 -5.82
C ILE A 213 1.61 -11.53 -5.88
N THR A 214 1.82 -12.37 -4.87
CA THR A 214 1.19 -13.70 -4.81
C THR A 214 -0.29 -13.62 -4.48
N GLY A 215 -1.05 -14.66 -4.81
CA GLY A 215 -2.46 -14.77 -4.44
C GLY A 215 -2.69 -14.63 -2.93
N LYS A 216 -1.81 -15.20 -2.09
CA LYS A 216 -1.84 -15.06 -0.62
C LYS A 216 -1.73 -13.60 -0.19
N ARG A 217 -0.95 -12.79 -0.92
CA ARG A 217 -0.75 -11.35 -0.68
C ARG A 217 -1.82 -10.47 -1.33
N GLY A 218 -2.79 -11.06 -2.03
CA GLY A 218 -3.90 -10.36 -2.67
C GLY A 218 -3.73 -10.09 -4.16
N GLY A 219 -2.82 -10.84 -4.81
CA GLY A 219 -2.63 -10.79 -6.25
C GLY A 219 -3.84 -11.29 -7.05
N PRO A 220 -3.85 -11.02 -8.35
CA PRO A 220 -2.80 -10.37 -9.14
C PRO A 220 -2.68 -8.86 -8.92
N VAL A 221 -3.74 -8.20 -8.45
CA VAL A 221 -3.77 -6.77 -8.14
C VAL A 221 -4.52 -6.52 -6.84
N ARG A 222 -3.94 -5.70 -5.98
CA ARG A 222 -4.62 -5.23 -4.77
C ARG A 222 -4.61 -3.71 -4.70
N MET A 223 -5.55 -3.15 -3.96
CA MET A 223 -5.44 -1.77 -3.52
C MET A 223 -4.30 -1.66 -2.51
N LEU A 224 -3.48 -0.62 -2.61
CA LEU A 224 -2.52 -0.26 -1.58
C LEU A 224 -2.68 1.22 -1.24
N VAL A 225 -3.00 1.48 0.02
CA VAL A 225 -3.20 2.83 0.55
C VAL A 225 -2.00 3.14 1.44
N PRO A 226 -1.14 4.11 1.07
CA PRO A 226 -0.04 4.53 1.94
C PRO A 226 -0.60 5.09 3.24
N ASP A 227 0.20 5.07 4.29
CA ASP A 227 -0.09 5.67 5.61
C ASP A 227 -1.43 5.23 6.25
N ALA A 228 -1.99 4.12 5.78
CA ALA A 228 -3.22 3.55 6.32
C ALA A 228 -3.02 2.11 6.79
N TYR A 229 -3.84 1.72 7.75
CA TYR A 229 -3.91 0.33 8.21
C TYR A 229 -4.29 -0.64 7.09
N GLY A 230 -3.88 -1.89 7.24
CA GLY A 230 -3.97 -2.94 6.21
C GLY A 230 -5.37 -3.19 5.65
N PHE A 231 -6.42 -2.94 6.42
CA PHE A 231 -7.79 -3.14 5.93
C PHE A 231 -8.21 -2.14 4.83
N LYS A 232 -7.52 -0.99 4.70
CA LYS A 232 -7.68 -0.10 3.54
C LYS A 232 -7.02 -0.66 2.29
N SER A 233 -6.06 -1.56 2.43
CA SER A 233 -5.32 -2.17 1.32
C SER A 233 -5.98 -3.48 0.88
N VAL A 234 -7.16 -3.40 0.26
CA VAL A 234 -8.02 -4.53 -0.10
C VAL A 234 -7.33 -5.47 -1.10
N LYS A 235 -7.33 -6.78 -0.77
CA LYS A 235 -6.79 -7.87 -1.59
C LYS A 235 -7.73 -8.23 -2.74
N TRP A 236 -7.18 -8.83 -3.81
CA TRP A 236 -7.95 -9.40 -4.94
C TRP A 236 -8.93 -8.40 -5.52
N LEU A 237 -8.45 -7.22 -5.82
CA LEU A 237 -9.29 -6.08 -6.22
C LEU A 237 -10.11 -6.40 -7.48
N LYS A 238 -11.42 -6.12 -7.44
CA LYS A 238 -12.38 -6.42 -8.51
C LYS A 238 -13.12 -5.20 -9.03
N SER A 239 -13.41 -4.25 -8.17
CA SER A 239 -14.15 -3.06 -8.57
C SER A 239 -13.84 -1.85 -7.71
N VAL A 240 -13.92 -0.69 -8.34
CA VAL A 240 -13.92 0.64 -7.74
C VAL A 240 -15.21 1.33 -8.16
N VAL A 241 -15.96 1.82 -7.19
CA VAL A 241 -17.26 2.46 -7.38
C VAL A 241 -17.17 3.90 -6.93
N LEU A 242 -17.37 4.85 -7.84
CA LEU A 242 -17.36 6.27 -7.54
C LEU A 242 -18.74 6.71 -7.09
N THR A 243 -18.82 7.47 -5.99
CA THR A 243 -20.08 7.89 -5.38
C THR A 243 -20.05 9.37 -5.01
N ASN A 244 -21.20 10.01 -4.99
CA ASN A 244 -21.37 11.36 -4.40
C ASN A 244 -21.80 11.29 -2.92
N ASN A 245 -21.94 10.09 -2.36
CA ASN A 245 -22.17 9.90 -0.93
C ASN A 245 -20.89 10.22 -0.14
N TYR A 246 -21.03 11.00 0.92
CA TYR A 246 -19.91 11.34 1.80
C TYR A 246 -19.67 10.29 2.89
N GLN A 247 -20.63 9.41 3.16
CA GLN A 247 -20.53 8.41 4.21
C GLN A 247 -19.55 7.29 3.80
N ALA A 248 -18.73 6.89 4.74
CA ALA A 248 -17.88 5.72 4.56
C ALA A 248 -18.74 4.43 4.56
N ASN A 249 -18.41 3.53 3.65
CA ASN A 249 -19.09 2.24 3.52
C ASN A 249 -18.07 1.10 3.66
N ASP A 250 -17.25 1.18 4.70
CA ASP A 250 -16.23 0.18 5.00
C ASP A 250 -16.84 -0.98 5.75
N THR A 251 -16.29 -2.18 5.54
CA THR A 251 -16.69 -3.38 6.31
C THR A 251 -16.61 -3.13 7.83
N TYR A 252 -15.69 -2.29 8.26
CA TYR A 252 -15.49 -1.95 9.68
C TYR A 252 -16.09 -0.59 10.10
N ALA A 253 -16.81 0.10 9.23
CA ALA A 253 -17.34 1.44 9.53
C ALA A 253 -18.27 1.45 10.76
N GLY A 254 -19.06 0.40 10.94
CA GLY A 254 -19.99 0.30 12.08
C GLY A 254 -19.35 0.02 13.44
N GLY A 255 -18.10 -0.45 13.47
CA GLY A 255 -17.38 -0.81 14.70
C GLY A 255 -16.04 -0.07 14.88
N ASN A 256 -15.68 0.75 13.93
CA ASN A 256 -14.40 1.45 13.90
C ASN A 256 -14.60 2.96 13.88
N ASN A 257 -14.14 3.63 14.93
CA ASN A 257 -14.24 5.08 15.05
C ASN A 257 -13.23 5.84 14.18
N ASP A 258 -12.25 5.14 13.59
CA ASP A 258 -11.23 5.73 12.73
C ASP A 258 -11.48 5.36 11.26
N ILE A 259 -12.41 6.07 10.63
CA ILE A 259 -12.80 5.85 9.23
C ILE A 259 -11.65 6.21 8.27
N ASP A 260 -10.84 7.21 8.60
CA ASP A 260 -9.71 7.63 7.77
C ASP A 260 -8.53 6.67 7.89
N SER A 261 -8.43 5.99 9.03
CA SER A 261 -7.51 4.86 9.25
C SER A 261 -6.04 5.21 9.03
N TRP A 262 -5.66 6.43 9.40
CA TRP A 262 -4.27 6.83 9.40
C TRP A 262 -3.46 5.94 10.34
N MET A 263 -2.40 5.37 9.81
CA MET A 263 -1.50 4.54 10.59
C MET A 263 -0.72 5.40 11.57
N LYS A 264 -0.78 5.02 12.83
CA LYS A 264 0.02 5.66 13.89
C LYS A 264 1.48 5.26 13.76
N THR A 265 2.37 6.09 14.27
CA THR A 265 3.80 5.77 14.39
C THR A 265 3.96 4.47 15.16
N MET A 266 4.76 3.57 14.61
CA MET A 266 5.03 2.25 15.19
C MET A 266 6.53 2.00 15.19
N SER A 267 6.99 1.26 16.20
CA SER A 267 8.35 0.76 16.29
C SER A 267 8.34 -0.70 16.71
N ARG A 268 9.32 -1.46 16.27
CA ARG A 268 9.52 -2.86 16.66
C ARG A 268 11.01 -3.11 16.82
N PHE A 269 11.36 -3.88 17.82
CA PHE A 269 12.70 -4.43 17.90
C PHE A 269 12.84 -5.58 16.89
N HIS A 270 13.85 -5.52 16.05
CA HIS A 270 14.22 -6.63 15.17
C HIS A 270 14.96 -7.71 15.94
N PHE A 271 15.79 -7.26 16.88
CA PHE A 271 16.53 -8.16 17.75
C PHE A 271 16.56 -7.59 19.18
N ASN A 272 16.27 -8.44 20.14
CA ASN A 272 16.55 -8.25 21.55
C ASN A 272 16.98 -9.58 22.14
N PRO A 273 18.07 -9.64 22.91
CA PRO A 273 18.52 -10.90 23.50
C PRO A 273 17.54 -11.36 24.58
N GLU A 274 17.27 -12.67 24.63
CA GLU A 274 16.44 -13.28 25.68
C GLU A 274 17.08 -13.19 27.07
N LYS A 275 18.39 -13.08 27.12
CA LYS A 275 19.18 -13.00 28.36
C LYS A 275 20.27 -11.96 28.20
N ALA A 276 20.46 -11.15 29.25
CA ALA A 276 21.53 -10.19 29.35
C ALA A 276 22.29 -10.39 30.66
N LYS A 277 23.60 -10.08 30.66
CA LYS A 277 24.40 -10.08 31.88
C LYS A 277 24.49 -8.70 32.47
N VAL A 278 24.46 -8.62 33.79
CA VAL A 278 24.60 -7.36 34.50
C VAL A 278 25.98 -6.73 34.23
N GLY A 279 25.99 -5.50 33.79
CA GLY A 279 27.21 -4.75 33.49
C GLY A 279 27.72 -4.90 32.02
N GLU A 280 27.07 -5.74 31.18
CA GLU A 280 27.41 -5.82 29.78
C GLU A 280 26.41 -4.98 28.92
N PRO A 281 26.87 -4.37 27.81
CA PRO A 281 25.98 -3.72 26.86
C PRO A 281 24.96 -4.71 26.30
N ILE A 282 23.70 -4.29 26.18
CA ILE A 282 22.63 -5.09 25.58
C ILE A 282 22.50 -4.66 24.11
N PRO A 283 22.85 -5.51 23.14
CA PRO A 283 22.63 -5.17 21.74
C PRO A 283 21.14 -5.25 21.40
N VAL A 284 20.57 -4.18 20.92
CA VAL A 284 19.20 -4.11 20.40
C VAL A 284 19.20 -3.43 19.03
N THR A 285 18.38 -3.94 18.12
CA THR A 285 18.15 -3.32 16.82
C THR A 285 16.64 -3.16 16.60
N GLY A 286 16.24 -2.07 15.90
CA GLY A 286 14.83 -1.79 15.65
C GLY A 286 14.62 -0.77 14.53
#